data_cd7f7e731f6692259ca1b226ab9a7831
#
_entry.id   cd7f7e731f6692259ca1b226ab9a7831
#
_cell.length_a   1.000
_cell.length_b   1.000
_cell.length_c   1.000
_cell.angle_alpha   90.00
_cell.angle_beta   90.00
_cell.angle_gamma   90.00
#
_symmetry.space_group_name_H-M   'P 1'
#
loop_
_entity.id
_entity.type
_entity.pdbx_description
1 polymer ?
#
loop_
_entity_poly.entity_id
_entity_poly.type
_entity_poly.pdbx_seq_one_letter_code
_entity_poly.pdbx_strand_id
1 'polypeptide(L)'
;IVNAMKKILWIVSLLAGSGVFGAQGAAALLKGEVKTYDMDGFRLHVYLTQDALGDATTVVEGRDGLVILEMPLFKENLKEFAGYLKGLGKPVVKVVADYHVGGVADYAPDQVVLVEGMSEFAKGAVYGGMLEGFKAAFGDAIDLREHAGHEEVPAEGRRIWAGVAFDFSRGASSD
;
A
#
# COMPACT_ATOMS: atom_id res chain seq x y z
N ILE A 1 -7.24 6.99 -10.88
CA ILE A 1 -7.00 6.44 -9.53
C ILE A 1 -7.70 5.08 -9.39
N VAL A 2 -9.02 5.00 -9.58
CA VAL A 2 -9.80 3.75 -9.46
C VAL A 2 -9.34 2.62 -10.41
N ASN A 3 -8.76 2.94 -11.58
CA ASN A 3 -8.32 1.95 -12.55
C ASN A 3 -6.89 1.41 -12.33
N ALA A 4 -6.02 2.14 -11.64
CA ALA A 4 -4.75 1.58 -11.18
C ALA A 4 -5.02 0.47 -10.14
N MET A 5 -5.94 0.73 -9.20
CA MET A 5 -6.43 -0.30 -8.26
C MET A 5 -7.07 -1.49 -8.98
N LYS A 6 -7.90 -1.27 -10.02
CA LYS A 6 -8.49 -2.39 -10.78
C LYS A 6 -7.43 -3.24 -11.50
N LYS A 7 -6.36 -2.66 -12.02
CA LYS A 7 -5.28 -3.45 -12.66
C LYS A 7 -4.47 -4.24 -11.63
N ILE A 8 -4.18 -3.67 -10.47
CA ILE A 8 -3.50 -4.38 -9.38
C ILE A 8 -4.43 -5.47 -8.81
N LEU A 9 -5.73 -5.17 -8.63
CA LEU A 9 -6.72 -6.15 -8.20
C LEU A 9 -6.90 -7.29 -9.23
N TRP A 10 -6.82 -7.01 -10.53
CA TRP A 10 -6.88 -8.03 -11.58
C TRP A 10 -5.65 -8.95 -11.61
N ILE A 11 -4.46 -8.43 -11.32
CA ILE A 11 -3.25 -9.25 -11.18
C ILE A 11 -3.39 -10.21 -10.00
N VAL A 12 -3.93 -9.74 -8.88
CA VAL A 12 -4.21 -10.60 -7.70
C VAL A 12 -5.30 -11.63 -8.00
N SER A 13 -6.33 -11.28 -8.79
CA SER A 13 -7.41 -12.21 -9.16
C SER A 13 -7.00 -13.26 -10.20
N LEU A 14 -6.06 -12.96 -11.10
CA LEU A 14 -5.62 -13.90 -12.14
C LEU A 14 -4.58 -14.91 -11.65
N LEU A 15 -3.90 -14.62 -10.52
CA LEU A 15 -2.84 -15.48 -9.96
C LEU A 15 -3.34 -16.48 -8.90
N ALA A 16 -4.65 -16.63 -8.72
CA ALA A 16 -5.25 -17.59 -7.79
C ALA A 16 -4.99 -19.07 -8.15
N GLY A 17 -4.13 -19.35 -9.09
CA GLY A 17 -3.96 -20.68 -9.69
C GLY A 17 -2.58 -21.28 -9.77
N SER A 18 -1.54 -20.88 -9.04
CA SER A 18 -0.32 -21.71 -8.99
C SER A 18 0.67 -21.26 -7.89
N GLY A 19 0.86 -22.11 -6.91
CA GLY A 19 2.08 -22.20 -6.11
C GLY A 19 2.24 -21.14 -5.00
N VAL A 20 1.55 -21.36 -3.89
CA VAL A 20 1.83 -20.68 -2.62
C VAL A 20 3.10 -21.25 -2.00
N PHE A 21 4.22 -20.58 -2.15
CA PHE A 21 5.38 -20.79 -1.28
C PHE A 21 5.31 -19.76 -0.16
N GLY A 22 4.82 -20.16 1.00
CA GLY A 22 4.77 -19.31 2.17
C GLY A 22 6.17 -18.92 2.64
N ALA A 23 6.38 -17.64 2.93
CA ALA A 23 7.53 -17.20 3.73
C ALA A 23 7.32 -17.69 5.17
N GLN A 24 7.79 -18.89 5.47
CA GLN A 24 7.50 -19.61 6.73
C GLN A 24 8.08 -18.97 8.00
N GLY A 25 8.96 -18.00 7.89
CA GLY A 25 9.63 -17.40 9.07
C GLY A 25 8.94 -16.13 9.64
N ALA A 26 8.29 -15.33 8.80
CA ALA A 26 7.66 -14.07 9.23
C ALA A 26 6.15 -14.19 9.44
N ALA A 27 5.50 -15.16 8.81
CA ALA A 27 4.05 -15.34 8.84
C ALA A 27 3.48 -15.72 10.22
N ALA A 28 4.31 -16.28 11.11
CA ALA A 28 3.88 -16.74 12.43
C ALA A 28 3.49 -15.60 13.41
N LEU A 29 3.82 -14.33 13.07
CA LEU A 29 3.55 -13.16 13.90
C LEU A 29 2.38 -12.30 13.40
N LEU A 30 1.84 -12.63 12.21
CA LEU A 30 0.77 -11.84 11.59
C LEU A 30 -0.58 -12.46 11.91
N LYS A 31 -1.53 -11.67 12.40
CA LYS A 31 -2.95 -12.05 12.45
C LYS A 31 -3.55 -12.07 11.05
N GLY A 32 -3.05 -11.18 10.17
CA GLY A 32 -3.36 -11.19 8.75
C GLY A 32 -2.72 -12.37 8.02
N GLU A 33 -2.93 -12.44 6.72
CA GLU A 33 -2.36 -13.44 5.83
C GLU A 33 -1.42 -12.77 4.84
N VAL A 34 -0.21 -13.33 4.64
CA VAL A 34 0.70 -12.88 3.59
C VAL A 34 0.77 -13.92 2.49
N LYS A 35 0.52 -13.47 1.25
CA LYS A 35 0.74 -14.25 0.03
C LYS A 35 1.92 -13.67 -0.73
N THR A 36 2.83 -14.53 -1.19
CA THR A 36 4.05 -14.12 -1.88
C THR A 36 4.07 -14.69 -3.28
N TYR A 37 4.48 -13.87 -4.26
CA TYR A 37 4.56 -14.22 -5.66
C TYR A 37 5.92 -13.80 -6.23
N ASP A 38 6.66 -14.76 -6.78
CA ASP A 38 7.90 -14.48 -7.49
C ASP A 38 7.56 -14.00 -8.91
N MET A 39 8.05 -12.81 -9.25
CA MET A 39 7.87 -12.17 -10.55
C MET A 39 9.22 -12.05 -11.27
N ASP A 40 9.20 -11.67 -12.54
CA ASP A 40 10.42 -11.40 -13.26
C ASP A 40 11.12 -10.14 -12.73
N GLY A 41 12.21 -10.34 -12.00
CA GLY A 41 13.05 -9.26 -11.43
C GLY A 41 12.59 -8.66 -10.12
N PHE A 42 11.47 -9.10 -9.51
CA PHE A 42 11.01 -8.64 -8.20
C PHE A 42 10.08 -9.67 -7.56
N ARG A 43 9.73 -9.46 -6.29
CA ARG A 43 8.75 -10.28 -5.57
C ARG A 43 7.60 -9.42 -5.07
N LEU A 44 6.37 -9.93 -5.17
CA LEU A 44 5.19 -9.32 -4.56
C LEU A 44 4.87 -10.03 -3.25
N HIS A 45 4.54 -9.23 -2.23
CA HIS A 45 3.95 -9.70 -0.99
C HIS A 45 2.60 -8.99 -0.84
N VAL A 46 1.53 -9.76 -0.75
CA VAL A 46 0.19 -9.23 -0.52
C VAL A 46 -0.19 -9.56 0.92
N TYR A 47 -0.26 -8.54 1.76
CA TYR A 47 -0.72 -8.63 3.13
C TYR A 47 -2.22 -8.36 3.17
N LEU A 48 -3.00 -9.39 3.46
CA LEU A 48 -4.44 -9.31 3.70
C LEU A 48 -4.65 -9.00 5.19
N THR A 49 -5.17 -7.83 5.50
CA THR A 49 -5.24 -7.32 6.88
C THR A 49 -6.17 -8.12 7.78
N GLN A 50 -7.20 -8.73 7.22
CA GLN A 50 -8.29 -9.41 7.94
C GLN A 50 -8.95 -8.54 9.02
N ASP A 51 -8.88 -7.23 8.87
CA ASP A 51 -9.55 -6.25 9.71
C ASP A 51 -11.00 -6.00 9.25
N ALA A 52 -11.68 -5.03 9.87
CA ALA A 52 -13.07 -4.71 9.57
C ALA A 52 -13.29 -4.13 8.16
N LEU A 53 -12.25 -3.60 7.51
CA LEU A 53 -12.32 -3.08 6.13
C LEU A 53 -12.01 -4.16 5.10
N GLY A 54 -11.30 -5.24 5.51
CA GLY A 54 -10.88 -6.31 4.61
C GLY A 54 -9.86 -5.85 3.58
N ASP A 55 -9.00 -4.90 3.96
CA ASP A 55 -8.02 -4.28 3.08
C ASP A 55 -6.83 -5.20 2.77
N ALA A 56 -6.10 -4.83 1.74
CA ALA A 56 -4.85 -5.47 1.36
C ALA A 56 -3.78 -4.43 1.07
N THR A 57 -2.59 -4.69 1.59
CA THR A 57 -1.39 -3.91 1.32
C THR A 57 -0.45 -4.72 0.43
N THR A 58 0.10 -4.12 -0.61
CA THR A 58 1.06 -4.79 -1.50
C THR A 58 2.46 -4.25 -1.28
N VAL A 59 3.42 -5.15 -1.08
CA VAL A 59 4.85 -4.81 -1.05
C VAL A 59 5.51 -5.34 -2.31
N VAL A 60 6.16 -4.45 -3.04
CA VAL A 60 7.03 -4.80 -4.17
C VAL A 60 8.45 -4.87 -3.63
N GLU A 61 8.97 -6.08 -3.47
CA GLU A 61 10.35 -6.31 -3.07
C GLU A 61 11.25 -6.32 -4.30
N GLY A 62 11.93 -5.22 -4.54
CA GLY A 62 12.93 -5.11 -5.58
C GLY A 62 14.32 -5.49 -5.11
N ARG A 63 15.32 -5.31 -6.00
CA ARG A 63 16.72 -5.57 -5.70
C ARG A 63 17.22 -4.70 -4.54
N ASP A 64 16.88 -3.43 -4.54
CA ASP A 64 17.52 -2.41 -3.71
C ASP A 64 16.64 -1.94 -2.53
N GLY A 65 15.43 -2.50 -2.37
CA GLY A 65 14.52 -2.09 -1.30
C GLY A 65 13.09 -2.54 -1.52
N LEU A 66 12.19 -1.95 -0.73
CA LEU A 66 10.77 -2.23 -0.71
C LEU A 66 9.99 -0.99 -1.17
N VAL A 67 8.98 -1.20 -2.00
CA VAL A 67 7.97 -0.20 -2.32
C VAL A 67 6.63 -0.71 -1.81
N ILE A 68 5.94 0.08 -1.00
CA ILE A 68 4.64 -0.27 -0.44
C ILE A 68 3.57 0.45 -1.25
N LEU A 69 2.54 -0.30 -1.67
CA LEU A 69 1.35 0.25 -2.30
C LEU A 69 0.20 0.13 -1.32
N GLU A 70 -0.26 1.26 -0.84
CA GLU A 70 -1.22 1.47 0.22
C GLU A 70 -0.74 0.93 1.59
N MET A 71 -1.10 1.59 2.66
CA MET A 71 -0.77 1.17 4.03
C MET A 71 -2.01 0.59 4.72
N PRO A 72 -1.85 -0.33 5.69
CA PRO A 72 -2.96 -0.67 6.57
C PRO A 72 -3.42 0.55 7.37
N LEU A 73 -4.71 0.63 7.67
CA LEU A 73 -5.27 1.73 8.45
C LEU A 73 -5.29 1.45 9.96
N PHE A 74 -5.52 0.19 10.36
CA PHE A 74 -5.60 -0.20 11.76
C PHE A 74 -4.22 -0.27 12.42
N LYS A 75 -4.08 0.29 13.62
CA LYS A 75 -2.82 0.35 14.37
C LYS A 75 -2.23 -1.02 14.67
N GLU A 76 -3.07 -2.03 14.93
CA GLU A 76 -2.59 -3.39 15.14
C GLU A 76 -2.00 -3.99 13.87
N ASN A 77 -2.67 -3.79 12.72
CA ASN A 77 -2.15 -4.22 11.42
C ASN A 77 -0.86 -3.48 11.05
N LEU A 78 -0.78 -2.17 11.30
CA LEU A 78 0.46 -1.39 11.10
C LEU A 78 1.64 -1.97 11.89
N LYS A 79 1.41 -2.33 13.16
CA LYS A 79 2.45 -2.94 14.01
C LYS A 79 2.88 -4.30 13.48
N GLU A 80 1.94 -5.15 13.11
CA GLU A 80 2.21 -6.48 12.53
C GLU A 80 2.97 -6.34 11.21
N PHE A 81 2.49 -5.47 10.33
CA PHE A 81 3.08 -5.20 9.02
C PHE A 81 4.49 -4.63 9.13
N ALA A 82 4.75 -3.71 10.06
CA ALA A 82 6.09 -3.21 10.33
C ALA A 82 7.05 -4.33 10.77
N GLY A 83 6.58 -5.26 11.59
CA GLY A 83 7.33 -6.45 11.97
C GLY A 83 7.66 -7.34 10.76
N TYR A 84 6.70 -7.53 9.86
CA TYR A 84 6.90 -8.25 8.61
C TYR A 84 7.95 -7.58 7.71
N LEU A 85 7.81 -6.27 7.46
CA LEU A 85 8.76 -5.50 6.64
C LEU A 85 10.20 -5.61 7.19
N LYS A 86 10.34 -5.50 8.51
CA LYS A 86 11.64 -5.68 9.18
C LYS A 86 12.24 -7.06 8.91
N GLY A 87 11.39 -8.10 8.87
CA GLY A 87 11.80 -9.47 8.57
C GLY A 87 12.33 -9.66 7.15
N LEU A 88 11.93 -8.82 6.18
CA LEU A 88 12.45 -8.83 4.81
C LEU A 88 13.89 -8.29 4.70
N GLY A 89 14.36 -7.54 5.71
CA GLY A 89 15.76 -7.10 5.80
C GLY A 89 16.18 -6.05 4.77
N LYS A 90 15.23 -5.41 4.07
CA LYS A 90 15.48 -4.36 3.08
C LYS A 90 14.86 -3.03 3.51
N PRO A 91 15.44 -1.89 3.13
CA PRO A 91 14.85 -0.58 3.44
C PRO A 91 13.56 -0.36 2.64
N VAL A 92 12.58 0.29 3.27
CA VAL A 92 11.43 0.86 2.56
C VAL A 92 11.89 2.12 1.85
N VAL A 93 11.80 2.16 0.53
CA VAL A 93 12.24 3.31 -0.28
C VAL A 93 11.09 4.22 -0.67
N LYS A 94 9.89 3.67 -0.87
CA LYS A 94 8.68 4.44 -1.17
C LYS A 94 7.44 3.78 -0.56
N VAL A 95 6.49 4.64 -0.20
CA VAL A 95 5.13 4.27 0.21
C VAL A 95 4.17 5.08 -0.63
N VAL A 96 3.45 4.42 -1.52
CA VAL A 96 2.46 5.05 -2.40
C VAL A 96 1.10 4.97 -1.72
N ALA A 97 0.54 6.13 -1.38
CA ALA A 97 -0.80 6.26 -0.84
C ALA A 97 -1.76 6.71 -1.96
N ASP A 98 -2.74 5.87 -2.31
CA ASP A 98 -3.64 6.12 -3.43
C ASP A 98 -5.12 6.21 -3.03
N TYR A 99 -5.51 5.59 -1.94
CA TYR A 99 -6.88 5.62 -1.43
C TYR A 99 -7.03 6.48 -0.18
N HIS A 100 -6.08 6.36 0.75
CA HIS A 100 -6.00 7.19 1.95
C HIS A 100 -4.56 7.52 2.31
N VAL A 101 -4.38 8.54 3.13
CA VAL A 101 -3.08 8.93 3.68
C VAL A 101 -2.92 8.50 5.16
N GLY A 102 -3.71 7.54 5.62
CA GLY A 102 -3.54 6.92 6.92
C GLY A 102 -2.37 5.95 6.94
N GLY A 103 -1.78 5.74 8.12
CA GLY A 103 -0.69 4.77 8.32
C GLY A 103 0.69 5.19 7.79
N VAL A 104 0.82 6.34 7.12
CA VAL A 104 2.10 6.80 6.53
C VAL A 104 2.86 7.80 7.40
N ALA A 105 2.35 8.18 8.56
CA ALA A 105 2.90 9.26 9.40
C ALA A 105 4.34 9.00 9.90
N ASP A 106 4.76 7.75 9.96
CA ASP A 106 6.09 7.37 10.45
C ASP A 106 7.16 7.33 9.34
N TYR A 107 6.79 7.64 8.09
CA TYR A 107 7.72 7.71 6.96
C TYR A 107 8.19 9.14 6.71
N ALA A 108 9.42 9.26 6.20
CA ALA A 108 9.98 10.56 5.82
C ALA A 108 9.23 11.13 4.60
N PRO A 109 9.18 12.48 4.44
CA PRO A 109 8.46 13.10 3.33
C PRO A 109 8.86 12.63 1.94
N ASP A 110 10.13 12.32 1.74
CA ASP A 110 10.67 11.79 0.48
C ASP A 110 10.36 10.31 0.23
N GLN A 111 9.87 9.60 1.25
CA GLN A 111 9.41 8.22 1.12
C GLN A 111 7.92 8.16 0.78
N VAL A 112 7.10 9.11 1.22
CA VAL A 112 5.66 9.12 0.96
C VAL A 112 5.39 9.68 -0.43
N VAL A 113 4.63 8.96 -1.24
CA VAL A 113 4.28 9.32 -2.61
C VAL A 113 2.77 9.43 -2.74
N LEU A 114 2.31 10.56 -3.23
CA LEU A 114 0.93 10.76 -3.70
C LEU A 114 0.93 10.93 -5.22
N VAL A 115 -0.03 10.31 -5.88
CA VAL A 115 -0.24 10.53 -7.32
C VAL A 115 -0.98 11.85 -7.52
N GLU A 116 -0.66 12.55 -8.60
CA GLU A 116 -1.28 13.83 -8.98
C GLU A 116 -2.80 13.82 -8.81
N GLY A 117 -3.31 14.83 -8.10
CA GLY A 117 -4.70 14.97 -7.72
C GLY A 117 -5.07 14.31 -6.39
N MET A 118 -4.26 13.41 -5.84
CA MET A 118 -4.54 12.79 -4.54
C MET A 118 -4.40 13.79 -3.39
N SER A 119 -3.41 14.68 -3.44
CA SER A 119 -3.24 15.71 -2.41
C SER A 119 -4.41 16.70 -2.35
N GLU A 120 -4.98 17.06 -3.49
CA GLU A 120 -6.19 17.90 -3.55
C GLU A 120 -7.43 17.14 -3.09
N PHE A 121 -7.57 15.87 -3.48
CA PHE A 121 -8.65 15.01 -3.00
C PHE A 121 -8.60 14.86 -1.49
N ALA A 122 -7.42 14.64 -0.91
CA ALA A 122 -7.22 14.49 0.54
C ALA A 122 -7.59 15.74 1.36
N LYS A 123 -7.57 16.93 0.76
CA LYS A 123 -8.04 18.18 1.37
C LYS A 123 -9.53 18.42 1.17
N GLY A 124 -10.18 17.67 0.31
CA GLY A 124 -11.57 17.86 -0.09
C GLY A 124 -12.58 17.36 0.95
N ALA A 125 -13.81 17.88 0.86
CA ALA A 125 -14.91 17.53 1.76
C ALA A 125 -15.30 16.04 1.68
N VAL A 126 -15.15 15.40 0.52
CA VAL A 126 -15.45 13.99 0.32
C VAL A 126 -14.51 13.12 1.15
N TYR A 127 -13.21 13.40 1.05
CA TYR A 127 -12.20 12.70 1.84
C TYR A 127 -12.36 12.96 3.34
N GLY A 128 -12.59 14.23 3.72
CA GLY A 128 -12.87 14.60 5.11
C GLY A 128 -14.08 13.85 5.69
N GLY A 129 -15.18 13.76 4.94
CA GLY A 129 -16.36 12.99 5.35
C GLY A 129 -16.08 11.48 5.49
N MET A 130 -15.25 10.92 4.62
CA MET A 130 -14.80 9.53 4.74
C MET A 130 -13.99 9.30 6.02
N LEU A 131 -13.03 10.18 6.33
CA LEU A 131 -12.23 10.08 7.56
C LEU A 131 -13.08 10.20 8.83
N GLU A 132 -14.04 11.13 8.86
CA GLU A 132 -14.97 11.28 9.98
C GLU A 132 -15.81 10.01 10.15
N GLY A 133 -16.25 9.38 9.06
CA GLY A 133 -16.95 8.09 9.08
C GLY A 133 -16.08 6.97 9.67
N PHE A 134 -14.83 6.87 9.25
CA PHE A 134 -13.88 5.90 9.81
C PHE A 134 -13.60 6.16 11.28
N LYS A 135 -13.40 7.41 11.66
CA LYS A 135 -13.19 7.79 13.04
C LYS A 135 -14.40 7.46 13.93
N ALA A 136 -15.61 7.73 13.44
CA ALA A 136 -16.83 7.38 14.16
C ALA A 136 -17.03 5.87 14.31
N ALA A 137 -16.65 5.07 13.28
CA ALA A 137 -16.81 3.62 13.30
C ALA A 137 -15.73 2.90 14.11
N PHE A 138 -14.48 3.37 14.06
CA PHE A 138 -13.33 2.63 14.56
C PHE A 138 -12.56 3.35 15.68
N GLY A 139 -12.84 4.63 15.90
CA GLY A 139 -12.23 5.42 16.99
C GLY A 139 -10.71 5.39 16.99
N ASP A 140 -10.12 5.05 18.13
CA ASP A 140 -8.68 5.02 18.32
C ASP A 140 -7.99 3.78 17.73
N ALA A 141 -8.73 2.84 17.14
CA ALA A 141 -8.14 1.65 16.54
C ALA A 141 -7.40 1.95 15.23
N ILE A 142 -7.70 3.07 14.57
CA ILE A 142 -7.11 3.48 13.30
C ILE A 142 -6.06 4.57 13.45
N ASP A 143 -5.13 4.65 12.49
CA ASP A 143 -4.09 5.68 12.45
C ASP A 143 -4.44 6.75 11.40
N LEU A 144 -4.93 7.88 11.89
CA LEU A 144 -5.24 9.07 11.08
C LEU A 144 -4.26 10.23 11.36
N ARG A 145 -3.06 9.93 11.88
CA ARG A 145 -2.03 10.97 12.09
C ARG A 145 -1.65 11.60 10.75
N GLU A 146 -1.44 12.91 10.77
CA GLU A 146 -0.93 13.63 9.61
C GLU A 146 0.52 13.21 9.33
N HIS A 147 0.85 13.07 8.05
CA HIS A 147 2.21 12.84 7.60
C HIS A 147 2.96 14.17 7.43
N ALA A 148 4.28 14.13 7.59
CA ALA A 148 5.12 15.33 7.59
C ALA A 148 5.25 16.00 6.20
N GLY A 149 4.95 15.27 5.14
CA GLY A 149 5.03 15.73 3.75
C GLY A 149 5.08 14.55 2.79
N HIS A 150 5.11 14.82 1.50
CA HIS A 150 5.12 13.80 0.44
C HIS A 150 5.78 14.30 -0.85
N GLU A 151 6.18 13.37 -1.69
CA GLU A 151 6.48 13.60 -3.10
C GLU A 151 5.19 13.44 -3.91
N GLU A 152 4.87 14.39 -4.78
CA GLU A 152 3.79 14.21 -5.75
C GLU A 152 4.37 13.71 -7.08
N VAL A 153 3.79 12.66 -7.63
CA VAL A 153 4.18 12.11 -8.93
C VAL A 153 3.05 12.28 -9.94
N PRO A 154 3.36 12.55 -11.23
CA PRO A 154 2.34 12.63 -12.28
C PRO A 154 1.49 11.37 -12.35
N ALA A 155 0.22 11.53 -12.72
CA ALA A 155 -0.71 10.42 -12.91
C ALA A 155 -0.36 9.54 -14.13
N GLU A 156 0.60 9.96 -14.93
CA GLU A 156 1.11 9.21 -16.10
C GLU A 156 2.64 9.24 -16.12
N GLY A 157 3.23 8.17 -16.65
CA GLY A 157 4.67 8.06 -16.84
C GLY A 157 5.29 6.90 -16.07
N ARG A 158 6.62 6.85 -16.09
CA ARG A 158 7.41 5.77 -15.47
C ARG A 158 8.27 6.30 -14.35
N ARG A 159 8.35 5.53 -13.25
CA ARG A 159 9.31 5.69 -12.17
C ARG A 159 10.06 4.38 -11.96
N ILE A 160 11.29 4.46 -11.52
CA ILE A 160 12.08 3.29 -11.12
C ILE A 160 12.38 3.44 -9.63
N TRP A 161 11.83 2.52 -8.83
CA TRP A 161 12.06 2.44 -7.38
C TRP A 161 12.50 1.04 -7.00
N ALA A 162 13.45 0.91 -6.10
CA ALA A 162 14.00 -0.38 -5.68
C ALA A 162 14.49 -1.28 -6.83
N GLY A 163 14.88 -0.68 -7.99
CA GLY A 163 15.26 -1.42 -9.20
C GLY A 163 14.07 -1.97 -10.01
N VAL A 164 12.83 -1.62 -9.67
CA VAL A 164 11.60 -2.04 -10.35
C VAL A 164 10.95 -0.86 -11.06
N ALA A 165 10.44 -1.07 -12.27
CA ALA A 165 9.72 -0.05 -13.03
C ALA A 165 8.24 -0.02 -12.63
N PHE A 166 7.74 1.18 -12.31
CA PHE A 166 6.34 1.48 -12.01
C PHE A 166 5.79 2.37 -13.11
N ASP A 167 4.81 1.88 -13.84
CA ASP A 167 4.12 2.64 -14.87
C ASP A 167 2.80 3.20 -14.34
N PHE A 168 2.69 4.52 -14.31
CA PHE A 168 1.48 5.24 -13.96
C PHE A 168 0.68 5.52 -15.23
N SER A 169 -0.61 5.29 -15.20
CA SER A 169 -1.51 5.61 -16.31
C SER A 169 -2.87 6.04 -15.79
N ARG A 170 -3.43 7.07 -16.40
CA ARG A 170 -4.83 7.43 -16.16
C ARG A 170 -5.71 6.30 -16.67
N GLY A 171 -6.57 5.79 -15.80
CA GLY A 171 -7.58 4.85 -16.22
C GLY A 171 -8.59 5.54 -17.13
N ALA A 172 -9.06 4.85 -18.18
CA ALA A 172 -10.25 5.30 -18.90
C ALA A 172 -11.41 5.34 -17.91
N SER A 173 -12.02 6.52 -17.72
CA SER A 173 -13.33 6.63 -17.07
C SER A 173 -14.31 5.83 -17.93
N SER A 174 -14.92 4.80 -17.37
CA SER A 174 -16.13 4.26 -17.98
C SER A 174 -17.25 5.20 -17.58
N ASP A 175 -17.59 6.09 -18.47
CA ASP A 175 -18.83 6.86 -18.36
C ASP A 175 -20.05 5.94 -18.29
#